data_c7a61ef7ac6b30bbba57a88c5a692734
#
_entry.id   c7a61ef7ac6b30bbba57a88c5a692734
#
_cell.length_a   1.000
_cell.length_b   1.000
_cell.length_c   1.000
_cell.angle_alpha   90.00
_cell.angle_beta   90.00
_cell.angle_gamma   90.00
#
_symmetry.space_group_name_H-M   'P 1'
#
loop_
_entity.id
_entity.type
_entity.pdbx_description
1 polymer ?
#
loop_
_entity_poly.entity_id
_entity_poly.type
_entity_poly.pdbx_seq_one_letter_code
_entity_poly.pdbx_strand_id
1 'polypeptide(L)' 'MQYIYVLDYSTPSRITIKVSDDVDVSEKIDDILSVNHLKASECSWLVSDKPLDDEIITGVITKI' A
#
# COMPACT_ATOMS: atom_id res chain seq x y z
N MET A 1 7.84 -13.36 -1.07
CA MET A 1 8.01 -11.90 -0.89
C MET A 1 6.70 -11.27 -0.52
N GLN A 2 6.73 -10.35 0.42
CA GLN A 2 5.54 -9.63 0.83
C GLN A 2 5.51 -8.26 0.15
N TYR A 3 4.31 -7.75 -0.06
CA TYR A 3 4.11 -6.45 -0.71
C TYR A 3 3.24 -5.59 0.19
N ILE A 4 3.64 -4.35 0.36
CA ILE A 4 2.83 -3.38 1.07
C ILE A 4 2.39 -2.34 0.04
N TYR A 5 1.10 -2.20 -0.12
CA TYR A 5 0.52 -1.23 -1.03
C TYR A 5 0.02 -0.05 -0.22
N VAL A 6 0.63 1.09 -0.45
CA VAL A 6 0.38 2.29 0.35
C VAL A 6 -0.28 3.35 -0.51
N LEU A 7 -1.32 3.94 0.04
CA LEU A 7 -1.94 5.14 -0.53
C LEU A 7 -1.57 6.31 0.36
N ASP A 8 -0.86 7.26 -0.20
CA ASP A 8 -0.45 8.47 0.50
C ASP A 8 -1.42 9.59 0.16
N TYR A 9 -2.14 10.05 1.17
CA TYR A 9 -3.16 11.07 0.98
C TYR A 9 -2.60 12.48 0.92
N SER A 10 -1.45 12.71 1.52
CA SER A 10 -0.83 14.04 1.50
C SER A 10 -0.28 14.38 0.13
N THR A 11 0.21 13.38 -0.57
CA THR A 11 0.63 13.50 -1.96
C THR A 11 -0.08 12.37 -2.70
N PRO A 12 -1.21 12.59 -3.33
CA PRO A 12 -2.01 11.50 -3.90
C PRO A 12 -1.16 10.59 -4.76
N SER A 13 -0.69 9.50 -4.19
CA SER A 13 0.20 8.57 -4.87
C SER A 13 0.00 7.18 -4.31
N ARG A 14 0.34 6.19 -5.12
CA ARG A 14 0.33 4.79 -4.74
C ARG A 14 1.75 4.28 -4.76
N ILE A 15 2.15 3.67 -3.66
CA ILE A 15 3.52 3.19 -3.47
C ILE A 15 3.45 1.70 -3.17
N THR A 16 4.33 0.93 -3.80
CA THR A 16 4.48 -0.49 -3.51
C THR A 16 5.83 -0.71 -2.85
N ILE A 17 5.81 -1.32 -1.67
CA ILE A 17 7.03 -1.64 -0.95
C ILE A 17 7.15 -3.15 -0.91
N LYS A 18 8.28 -3.67 -1.37
CA LYS A 18 8.58 -5.11 -1.31
C LYS A 18 9.33 -5.41 -0.04
N VAL A 19 8.89 -6.41 0.67
CA VAL A 19 9.47 -6.80 1.96
C VAL A 19 9.76 -8.29 1.95
N SER A 20 10.87 -8.68 2.53
CA SER A 20 11.24 -10.08 2.66
C SER A 20 10.23 -10.85 3.51
N ASP A 21 10.06 -12.13 3.20
CA ASP A 21 9.06 -12.97 3.89
C ASP A 21 9.38 -13.21 5.36
N ASP A 22 10.63 -13.04 5.76
CA ASP A 22 11.04 -13.24 7.14
C ASP A 22 10.79 -12.03 8.03
N VAL A 23 10.25 -10.94 7.49
CA VAL A 23 9.92 -9.75 8.24
C VAL A 23 8.46 -9.79 8.67
N ASP A 24 8.21 -9.54 9.95
CA ASP A 24 6.86 -9.39 10.45
C ASP A 24 6.38 -7.98 10.16
N VAL A 25 5.67 -7.82 9.06
CA VAL A 25 5.21 -6.51 8.61
C VAL A 25 4.26 -5.87 9.61
N SER A 26 3.37 -6.65 10.22
CA SER A 26 2.41 -6.12 11.18
C SER A 26 3.11 -5.43 12.35
N GLU A 27 4.22 -5.98 12.78
CA GLU A 27 4.97 -5.44 13.90
C GLU A 27 5.84 -4.26 13.50
N LYS A 28 6.31 -4.25 12.25
CA LYS A 28 7.29 -3.27 11.80
C LYS A 28 6.74 -2.24 10.83
N ILE A 29 5.44 -2.18 10.67
CA ILE A 29 4.83 -1.30 9.67
C ILE A 29 5.19 0.17 9.88
N ASP A 30 5.22 0.63 11.12
CA ASP A 30 5.54 2.02 11.41
C ASP A 30 6.97 2.34 11.01
N ASP A 31 7.90 1.42 11.27
CA ASP A 31 9.30 1.60 10.90
C ASP A 31 9.45 1.59 9.38
N ILE A 32 8.76 0.68 8.70
CA ILE A 32 8.83 0.56 7.25
C ILE A 32 8.33 1.84 6.59
N LEU A 33 7.22 2.35 7.06
CA LEU A 33 6.67 3.60 6.51
C LEU A 33 7.60 4.77 6.80
N SER A 34 8.12 4.85 8.00
CA SER A 34 9.02 5.94 8.41
C SER A 34 10.30 5.97 7.58
N VAL A 35 10.89 4.81 7.31
CA VAL A 35 12.10 4.71 6.50
C VAL A 35 11.84 5.20 5.07
N ASN A 36 10.61 5.07 4.61
CA ASN A 36 10.21 5.50 3.26
C ASN A 36 9.61 6.91 3.26
N HIS A 37 9.80 7.66 4.33
CA HIS A 37 9.30 9.03 4.46
C HIS A 37 7.78 9.13 4.37
N LEU A 38 7.10 8.12 4.89
CA LEU A 38 5.65 8.09 4.90
C LEU A 38 5.15 8.21 6.33
N LYS A 39 4.03 8.89 6.51
CA LYS A 39 3.40 9.03 7.82
C LYS A 39 2.18 8.13 7.88
N ALA A 40 2.18 7.22 8.86
CA ALA A 40 1.07 6.27 9.01
C ALA A 40 -0.28 6.98 9.16
N SER A 41 -0.29 8.15 9.80
CA SER A 41 -1.52 8.91 9.98
C SER A 41 -2.09 9.50 8.69
N GLU A 42 -1.27 9.59 7.64
CA GLU A 42 -1.65 10.18 6.36
C GLU A 42 -1.71 9.15 5.24
N CYS A 43 -1.62 7.88 5.59
CA CYS A 43 -1.58 6.79 4.60
C CYS A 43 -2.55 5.70 4.97
N SER A 44 -2.99 4.98 3.94
CA SER A 44 -3.62 3.69 4.11
C SER A 44 -2.74 2.65 3.45
N TRP A 45 -2.72 1.45 4.01
CA TRP A 45 -1.91 0.39 3.43
C TRP A 45 -2.61 -0.95 3.48
N LEU A 46 -2.17 -1.83 2.60
CA LEU A 46 -2.62 -3.21 2.51
C LEU A 46 -1.40 -4.08 2.36
N VAL A 47 -1.34 -5.15 3.14
CA VAL A 47 -0.25 -6.12 3.05
C VAL A 47 -0.75 -7.35 2.31
N SER A 48 0.04 -7.81 1.33
CA SER A 48 -0.29 -8.98 0.55
C SER A 48 0.96 -9.84 0.33
N ASP A 49 0.79 -11.14 0.27
CA ASP A 49 1.88 -12.06 -0.08
C ASP A 49 1.98 -12.28 -1.58
N LYS A 50 1.12 -11.67 -2.34
CA LYS A 50 1.07 -11.75 -3.80
C LYS A 50 0.96 -10.36 -4.40
N PRO A 51 1.54 -10.16 -5.59
CA PRO A 51 1.30 -8.90 -6.30
C PRO A 51 -0.18 -8.73 -6.57
N LEU A 52 -0.67 -7.52 -6.38
CA LEU A 52 -2.05 -7.23 -6.75
C LEU A 52 -2.17 -7.16 -8.26
N ASP A 53 -3.18 -7.84 -8.78
CA ASP A 53 -3.52 -7.68 -10.18
C ASP A 53 -4.24 -6.35 -10.35
N ASP A 54 -3.79 -5.60 -11.33
CA ASP A 54 -4.51 -4.38 -11.69
C ASP A 54 -5.79 -4.78 -12.40
N GLU A 55 -6.86 -4.74 -11.67
CA GLU A 55 -8.17 -4.97 -12.26
C GLU A 55 -8.76 -3.62 -12.60
N ILE A 56 -8.83 -3.34 -13.88
CA ILE A 56 -9.44 -2.12 -14.34
C ILE A 56 -10.92 -2.41 -14.50
N ILE A 57 -11.69 -1.89 -13.57
CA ILE A 57 -13.12 -1.96 -13.68
C ILE A 57 -13.54 -0.75 -14.48
N THR A 58 -13.94 -1.01 -15.71
CA THR A 58 -14.58 0.04 -16.51
C THR A 58 -15.99 0.19 -15.97
N GLY A 59 -16.05 0.84 -14.84
CA GLY A 59 -17.34 1.11 -14.24
C GLY A 59 -18.03 2.19 -15.03
N VAL A 60 -19.21 1.89 -15.47
CA VAL A 60 -20.04 2.90 -16.03
C VAL A 60 -20.69 3.63 -14.88
N ILE A 61 -20.26 4.82 -14.67
CA ILE A 61 -20.96 5.67 -13.74
C ILE A 61 -22.19 6.15 -14.46
N THR A 62 -23.26 5.51 -14.13
CA THR A 62 -24.51 5.92 -14.70
C THR A 62 -24.87 7.25 -14.09
N LYS A 63 -24.76 8.24 -14.86
CA LYS A 63 -25.20 9.55 -14.43
C LYS A 63 -26.69 9.58 -14.42
N ILE A 64 -27.13 9.91 -13.34
CA ILE A 64 -28.57 10.00 -13.16
C ILE A 64 -28.95 11.45 -13.09
#